data_4fb7e3bda1af7ffe752020d9618ac150
#
_entry.id   4fb7e3bda1af7ffe752020d9618ac150
#
_cell.length_a   1.000
_cell.length_b   1.000
_cell.length_c   1.000
_cell.angle_alpha   90.00
_cell.angle_beta   90.00
_cell.angle_gamma   90.00
#
_symmetry.space_group_name_H-M   'P 1'
#
loop_
_entity.id
_entity.type
_entity.pdbx_description
1 polymer ?
#
loop_
_entity_poly.entity_id
_entity_poly.type
_entity_poly.pdbx_seq_one_letter_code
_entity_poly.pdbx_strand_id
1 'polypeptide(L)'
;MSSPRLRTLSLVLAFCGLATSCMGSVSGSGVLNLTNVGRIPGINSAGGSLVVNGVRATLASTEGTPIGSLATGNRLLVIGDSILAGTASRYSGAMCSALEPLGWKVAVEAEAGQMVGFGRTVLRDRIYEGWDAAVVFLGTNYGGNAKTYESDLTAIVTSLAPRPTILMTATLFRDSMLQVNEVIRVVASKNSNVTVLDWGTASMQPGLLNRDKVHPTDAGRQILVASIASALGTAPTGPGSCLPSKYTDDSLVLEDTMPTTTIDANQSTDSTVATTIPKATTTTVSSPTTISAPTIPAVNTTTVAPSTTSTLAR
;
A
#
# COMPACT_ATOMS: atom_id res chain seq x y z
N MET A 1 -46.63 -63.25 -41.25
CA MET A 1 -47.86 -62.98 -40.53
C MET A 1 -47.70 -61.69 -39.75
N SER A 2 -48.49 -60.78 -39.99
CA SER A 2 -48.75 -59.39 -39.82
C SER A 2 -48.36 -58.72 -38.51
N SER A 3 -47.58 -57.66 -38.57
CA SER A 3 -47.50 -56.63 -37.56
C SER A 3 -48.63 -55.61 -37.71
N PRO A 4 -49.02 -54.93 -36.62
CA PRO A 4 -49.42 -53.52 -36.80
C PRO A 4 -48.54 -52.53 -36.02
N ARG A 5 -48.33 -51.43 -36.69
CA ARG A 5 -47.61 -50.24 -36.28
C ARG A 5 -48.45 -49.42 -35.27
N LEU A 6 -47.81 -48.93 -34.18
CA LEU A 6 -48.41 -47.91 -33.32
C LEU A 6 -47.55 -46.65 -33.46
N ARG A 7 -48.19 -45.56 -33.96
CA ARG A 7 -47.61 -44.22 -34.05
C ARG A 7 -47.85 -43.50 -32.71
N THR A 8 -46.80 -43.06 -32.05
CA THR A 8 -46.89 -42.18 -30.92
C THR A 8 -46.55 -40.77 -31.35
N LEU A 9 -47.49 -39.87 -31.09
CA LEU A 9 -47.50 -38.46 -31.40
C LEU A 9 -46.73 -37.73 -30.31
N SER A 10 -45.58 -37.09 -30.64
CA SER A 10 -44.82 -36.28 -29.68
C SER A 10 -45.34 -34.84 -29.70
N LEU A 11 -45.86 -34.46 -28.56
CA LEU A 11 -46.31 -33.09 -28.26
C LEU A 11 -45.09 -32.29 -27.76
N VAL A 12 -44.63 -31.31 -28.53
CA VAL A 12 -43.60 -30.36 -28.14
C VAL A 12 -44.25 -29.20 -27.40
N LEU A 13 -44.10 -29.16 -26.08
CA LEU A 13 -44.39 -27.99 -25.26
C LEU A 13 -43.21 -27.03 -25.24
N ALA A 14 -43.35 -25.90 -25.92
CA ALA A 14 -42.39 -24.79 -25.81
C ALA A 14 -42.68 -24.03 -24.50
N PHE A 15 -41.77 -24.11 -23.54
CA PHE A 15 -41.77 -23.28 -22.34
C PHE A 15 -40.97 -22.00 -22.65
N CYS A 16 -41.66 -20.88 -22.89
CA CYS A 16 -41.08 -19.55 -22.84
C CYS A 16 -40.85 -19.16 -21.39
N GLY A 17 -39.65 -19.35 -20.88
CA GLY A 17 -39.21 -18.82 -19.57
C GLY A 17 -38.82 -17.34 -19.70
N LEU A 18 -39.66 -16.45 -19.19
CA LEU A 18 -39.33 -15.03 -18.96
C LEU A 18 -38.29 -14.97 -17.84
N ALA A 19 -37.02 -14.70 -18.19
CA ALA A 19 -35.99 -14.33 -17.23
C ALA A 19 -36.22 -12.87 -16.79
N THR A 20 -36.87 -12.69 -15.67
CA THR A 20 -36.98 -11.40 -14.98
C THR A 20 -35.63 -11.11 -14.33
N SER A 21 -34.84 -10.25 -14.95
CA SER A 21 -33.60 -9.70 -14.34
C SER A 21 -34.00 -8.78 -13.19
N CYS A 22 -33.90 -9.25 -11.96
CA CYS A 22 -33.91 -8.39 -10.79
C CYS A 22 -32.65 -7.54 -10.79
N MET A 23 -32.73 -6.30 -11.26
CA MET A 23 -31.79 -5.25 -10.92
C MET A 23 -32.01 -4.89 -9.44
N GLY A 24 -31.29 -5.54 -8.57
CA GLY A 24 -31.17 -5.15 -7.17
C GLY A 24 -30.31 -3.92 -7.09
N SER A 25 -30.91 -2.75 -6.82
CA SER A 25 -30.19 -1.53 -6.41
C SER A 25 -29.58 -1.80 -5.04
N VAL A 26 -28.29 -2.08 -4.97
CA VAL A 26 -27.55 -2.14 -3.69
C VAL A 26 -27.14 -0.71 -3.33
N SER A 27 -28.02 0.01 -2.62
CA SER A 27 -27.66 1.17 -1.83
C SER A 27 -27.24 0.65 -0.46
N GLY A 28 -25.96 0.58 -0.21
CA GLY A 28 -25.40 0.19 1.07
C GLY A 28 -23.91 0.42 1.06
N SER A 29 -23.36 0.95 2.14
CA SER A 29 -21.94 1.06 2.42
C SER A 29 -21.30 -0.31 2.18
N GLY A 30 -20.86 -0.56 0.93
CA GLY A 30 -20.45 -1.89 0.51
C GLY A 30 -19.09 -2.22 1.08
N VAL A 31 -19.09 -3.00 2.14
CA VAL A 31 -17.93 -3.84 2.44
C VAL A 31 -17.70 -4.70 1.21
N LEU A 32 -16.56 -4.50 0.53
CA LEU A 32 -16.18 -5.31 -0.61
C LEU A 32 -16.10 -6.77 -0.12
N ASN A 33 -16.96 -7.62 -0.65
CA ASN A 33 -16.85 -9.05 -0.38
C ASN A 33 -15.69 -9.61 -1.20
N LEU A 34 -14.48 -9.52 -0.65
CA LEU A 34 -13.24 -9.97 -1.27
C LEU A 34 -13.04 -11.49 -1.21
N THR A 35 -13.98 -12.25 -0.63
CA THR A 35 -13.89 -13.71 -0.53
C THR A 35 -13.76 -14.42 -1.87
N ASN A 36 -14.10 -13.76 -2.97
CA ASN A 36 -13.99 -14.29 -4.32
C ASN A 36 -12.79 -13.76 -5.12
N VAL A 37 -12.05 -12.77 -4.63
CA VAL A 37 -10.93 -12.17 -5.40
C VAL A 37 -9.81 -13.18 -5.65
N GLY A 38 -9.56 -14.10 -4.70
CA GLY A 38 -8.59 -15.19 -4.87
C GLY A 38 -9.16 -16.49 -5.46
N ARG A 39 -10.48 -16.55 -5.76
CA ARG A 39 -11.17 -17.76 -6.24
C ARG A 39 -11.65 -17.69 -7.69
N ILE A 40 -11.45 -16.59 -8.38
CA ILE A 40 -11.87 -16.48 -9.78
C ILE A 40 -10.85 -17.28 -10.63
N PRO A 41 -11.23 -18.44 -11.20
CA PRO A 41 -10.35 -19.18 -12.10
C PRO A 41 -9.97 -18.29 -13.28
N GLY A 42 -8.67 -18.02 -13.46
CA GLY A 42 -8.16 -17.18 -14.56
C GLY A 42 -7.72 -15.77 -14.15
N ILE A 43 -7.90 -15.34 -12.87
CA ILE A 43 -7.20 -14.16 -12.35
C ILE A 43 -5.82 -14.63 -11.82
N ASN A 44 -5.02 -15.13 -12.71
CA ASN A 44 -3.59 -15.24 -12.48
C ASN A 44 -3.02 -13.83 -12.70
N SER A 45 -2.72 -13.16 -11.62
CA SER A 45 -1.71 -12.12 -11.48
C SER A 45 -1.77 -10.85 -12.34
N ALA A 46 -2.74 -10.60 -13.19
CA ALA A 46 -2.82 -9.32 -13.91
C ALA A 46 -4.26 -9.02 -14.33
N GLY A 47 -4.84 -7.97 -13.81
CA GLY A 47 -5.94 -7.29 -14.47
C GLY A 47 -7.35 -7.63 -14.04
N GLY A 48 -7.59 -8.10 -12.81
CA GLY A 48 -8.94 -8.05 -12.25
C GLY A 48 -9.44 -6.61 -12.24
N SER A 49 -10.71 -6.36 -12.61
CA SER A 49 -11.31 -5.04 -12.49
C SER A 49 -12.41 -5.04 -11.44
N LEU A 50 -12.50 -3.97 -10.67
CA LEU A 50 -13.56 -3.74 -9.69
C LEU A 50 -14.32 -2.46 -10.04
N VAL A 51 -15.57 -2.40 -9.60
CA VAL A 51 -16.36 -1.16 -9.62
C VAL A 51 -16.62 -0.76 -8.18
N VAL A 52 -16.10 0.40 -7.79
CA VAL A 52 -16.20 0.92 -6.43
C VAL A 52 -16.75 2.34 -6.50
N ASN A 53 -17.87 2.59 -5.83
CA ASN A 53 -18.54 3.90 -5.84
C ASN A 53 -18.74 4.47 -7.26
N GLY A 54 -19.07 3.60 -8.23
CA GLY A 54 -19.23 3.99 -9.64
C GLY A 54 -17.92 4.13 -10.44
N VAL A 55 -16.76 4.05 -9.81
CA VAL A 55 -15.46 4.06 -10.46
C VAL A 55 -15.08 2.63 -10.85
N ARG A 56 -14.92 2.37 -12.16
CA ARG A 56 -14.36 1.10 -12.64
C ARG A 56 -12.86 1.25 -12.78
N ALA A 57 -12.12 0.36 -12.12
CA ALA A 57 -10.66 0.36 -12.21
C ALA A 57 -10.10 -1.07 -12.25
N THR A 58 -8.96 -1.21 -12.90
CA THR A 58 -8.16 -2.43 -12.92
C THR A 58 -7.25 -2.48 -11.70
N LEU A 59 -7.13 -3.65 -11.07
CA LEU A 59 -6.21 -3.86 -9.96
C LEU A 59 -4.76 -3.66 -10.43
N ALA A 60 -3.89 -3.27 -9.49
CA ALA A 60 -2.46 -3.21 -9.76
C ALA A 60 -1.93 -4.59 -10.13
N SER A 61 -1.05 -4.64 -11.13
CA SER A 61 -0.38 -5.87 -11.55
C SER A 61 0.75 -6.24 -10.58
N THR A 62 1.04 -7.54 -10.51
CA THR A 62 2.21 -8.06 -9.78
C THR A 62 3.30 -8.47 -10.77
N GLU A 63 4.54 -8.17 -10.42
CA GLU A 63 5.74 -8.63 -11.11
C GLU A 63 6.44 -9.65 -10.21
N GLY A 64 6.76 -10.83 -10.75
CA GLY A 64 7.41 -11.92 -10.01
C GLY A 64 6.46 -13.00 -9.51
N THR A 65 6.87 -13.74 -8.49
CA THR A 65 6.12 -14.87 -7.93
C THR A 65 5.01 -14.41 -6.99
N PRO A 66 3.77 -14.90 -7.14
CA PRO A 66 2.69 -14.62 -6.19
C PRO A 66 3.05 -15.09 -4.77
N ILE A 67 2.88 -14.23 -3.77
CA ILE A 67 3.46 -14.48 -2.45
C ILE A 67 2.59 -15.32 -1.50
N GLY A 68 1.28 -15.40 -1.72
CA GLY A 68 0.37 -16.12 -0.82
C GLY A 68 0.72 -17.60 -0.62
N SER A 69 1.25 -18.24 -1.67
CA SER A 69 1.71 -19.65 -1.60
C SER A 69 3.08 -19.82 -0.95
N LEU A 70 3.83 -18.75 -0.74
CA LEU A 70 5.19 -18.77 -0.19
C LEU A 70 5.23 -18.49 1.31
N ALA A 71 4.15 -17.93 1.88
CA ALA A 71 4.05 -17.67 3.31
C ALA A 71 3.88 -18.99 4.10
N THR A 72 4.49 -19.07 5.28
CA THR A 72 4.42 -20.25 6.15
C THR A 72 3.32 -20.16 7.20
N GLY A 73 2.81 -18.96 7.44
CA GLY A 73 1.75 -18.65 8.40
C GLY A 73 0.89 -17.49 7.93
N ASN A 74 0.21 -16.81 8.84
CA ASN A 74 -0.76 -15.79 8.50
C ASN A 74 -0.52 -14.41 9.13
N ARG A 75 0.65 -14.14 9.71
CA ARG A 75 0.97 -12.83 10.27
C ARG A 75 1.59 -11.93 9.21
N LEU A 76 0.90 -10.84 8.91
CA LEU A 76 1.27 -9.87 7.89
C LEU A 76 1.70 -8.55 8.53
N LEU A 77 2.91 -8.10 8.22
CA LEU A 77 3.41 -6.77 8.56
C LEU A 77 3.27 -5.83 7.35
N VAL A 78 2.52 -4.76 7.50
CA VAL A 78 2.34 -3.73 6.48
C VAL A 78 3.08 -2.48 6.93
N ILE A 79 4.09 -2.04 6.18
CA ILE A 79 4.94 -0.88 6.49
C ILE A 79 4.74 0.19 5.43
N GLY A 80 4.43 1.43 5.82
CA GLY A 80 4.16 2.45 4.83
C GLY A 80 4.21 3.90 5.31
N ASP A 81 3.97 4.77 4.35
CA ASP A 81 3.79 6.21 4.54
C ASP A 81 2.30 6.58 4.62
N SER A 82 1.94 7.85 4.36
CA SER A 82 0.57 8.36 4.41
C SER A 82 -0.42 7.54 3.57
N ILE A 83 0.02 6.94 2.47
CA ILE A 83 -0.84 6.16 1.58
C ILE A 83 -1.39 4.93 2.30
N LEU A 84 -0.51 4.16 2.97
CA LEU A 84 -0.93 3.00 3.76
C LEU A 84 -1.50 3.41 5.12
N ALA A 85 -1.04 4.51 5.73
CA ALA A 85 -1.64 5.06 6.95
C ALA A 85 -3.15 5.26 6.79
N GLY A 86 -3.60 5.81 5.65
CA GLY A 86 -5.01 5.99 5.33
C GLY A 86 -5.85 4.70 5.30
N THR A 87 -5.21 3.52 5.25
CA THR A 87 -5.88 2.20 5.30
C THR A 87 -5.91 1.59 6.69
N ALA A 88 -5.19 2.16 7.65
CA ALA A 88 -5.10 1.68 9.03
C ALA A 88 -6.41 1.84 9.81
N SER A 89 -6.55 1.10 10.92
CA SER A 89 -7.76 1.07 11.74
C SER A 89 -8.13 2.44 12.32
N ARG A 90 -7.13 3.31 12.58
CA ARG A 90 -7.35 4.67 13.07
C ARG A 90 -8.01 5.62 12.05
N TYR A 91 -8.05 5.22 10.76
CA TYR A 91 -8.73 5.94 9.69
C TYR A 91 -9.86 5.11 9.09
N SER A 92 -9.63 4.44 7.97
CA SER A 92 -10.67 3.69 7.26
C SER A 92 -10.80 2.22 7.68
N GLY A 93 -9.75 1.63 8.27
CA GLY A 93 -9.68 0.20 8.55
C GLY A 93 -9.68 -0.70 7.31
N ALA A 94 -9.55 -0.11 6.12
CA ALA A 94 -9.74 -0.82 4.85
C ALA A 94 -8.75 -1.99 4.66
N MET A 95 -7.50 -1.84 5.12
CA MET A 95 -6.50 -2.92 5.00
C MET A 95 -6.94 -4.16 5.77
N CYS A 96 -7.35 -3.98 7.02
CA CYS A 96 -7.79 -5.07 7.86
C CYS A 96 -9.08 -5.69 7.34
N SER A 97 -10.07 -4.87 6.98
CA SER A 97 -11.35 -5.34 6.42
C SER A 97 -11.18 -6.17 5.14
N ALA A 98 -10.15 -5.87 4.34
CA ALA A 98 -9.87 -6.61 3.12
C ALA A 98 -9.13 -7.93 3.36
N LEU A 99 -8.23 -7.99 4.34
CA LEU A 99 -7.29 -9.09 4.50
C LEU A 99 -7.68 -10.09 5.60
N GLU A 100 -8.42 -9.66 6.62
CA GLU A 100 -8.94 -10.53 7.68
C GLU A 100 -9.80 -11.67 7.12
N PRO A 101 -10.76 -11.45 6.18
CA PRO A 101 -11.54 -12.53 5.59
C PRO A 101 -10.71 -13.55 4.78
N LEU A 102 -9.50 -13.14 4.35
CA LEU A 102 -8.53 -14.01 3.67
C LEU A 102 -7.65 -14.80 4.66
N GLY A 103 -7.87 -14.65 5.96
CA GLY A 103 -7.15 -15.36 7.02
C GLY A 103 -5.91 -14.63 7.52
N TRP A 104 -5.59 -13.44 7.04
CA TRP A 104 -4.40 -12.70 7.47
C TRP A 104 -4.59 -11.99 8.81
N LYS A 105 -3.59 -12.10 9.69
CA LYS A 105 -3.44 -11.29 10.92
C LYS A 105 -2.59 -10.08 10.60
N VAL A 106 -3.22 -8.91 10.49
CA VAL A 106 -2.64 -7.71 9.87
C VAL A 106 -2.26 -6.66 10.89
N ALA A 107 -0.99 -6.25 10.92
CA ALA A 107 -0.55 -5.02 11.58
C ALA A 107 -0.15 -3.98 10.53
N VAL A 108 -0.70 -2.77 10.63
CA VAL A 108 -0.37 -1.65 9.73
C VAL A 108 0.50 -0.66 10.49
N GLU A 109 1.79 -0.70 10.23
CA GLU A 109 2.82 0.21 10.74
C GLU A 109 3.09 1.27 9.68
N ALA A 110 2.31 2.32 9.66
CA ALA A 110 2.39 3.34 8.63
C ALA A 110 2.06 4.70 9.24
N GLU A 111 2.85 5.71 8.92
CA GLU A 111 2.70 7.09 9.38
C GLU A 111 2.84 8.06 8.22
N ALA A 112 2.16 9.19 8.31
CA ALA A 112 2.22 10.21 7.28
C ALA A 112 3.62 10.87 7.21
N GLY A 113 4.05 11.25 6.00
CA GLY A 113 5.31 11.95 5.78
C GLY A 113 6.57 11.08 5.87
N GLN A 114 6.45 9.79 6.19
CA GLN A 114 7.59 8.92 6.43
C GLN A 114 8.39 8.60 5.15
N MET A 115 9.71 8.68 5.27
CA MET A 115 10.68 8.29 4.25
C MET A 115 11.05 6.81 4.38
N VAL A 116 11.82 6.27 3.42
CA VAL A 116 12.24 4.85 3.39
C VAL A 116 12.91 4.36 4.67
N GLY A 117 13.69 5.21 5.35
CA GLY A 117 14.35 4.86 6.62
C GLY A 117 13.40 4.44 7.75
N PHE A 118 12.14 4.87 7.69
CA PHE A 118 11.09 4.46 8.63
C PHE A 118 10.91 2.92 8.66
N GLY A 119 10.99 2.26 7.51
CA GLY A 119 10.89 0.80 7.46
C GLY A 119 11.95 0.09 8.30
N ARG A 120 13.17 0.62 8.36
CA ARG A 120 14.24 0.08 9.24
C ARG A 120 13.91 0.29 10.71
N THR A 121 13.30 1.42 11.06
CA THR A 121 12.85 1.69 12.44
C THR A 121 11.76 0.70 12.86
N VAL A 122 10.74 0.50 12.02
CA VAL A 122 9.68 -0.48 12.28
C VAL A 122 10.27 -1.89 12.45
N LEU A 123 11.16 -2.30 11.55
CA LEU A 123 11.74 -3.65 11.62
C LEU A 123 12.60 -3.87 12.84
N ARG A 124 13.40 -2.88 13.28
CA ARG A 124 14.17 -2.98 14.52
C ARG A 124 13.29 -3.37 15.72
N ASP A 125 12.05 -2.82 15.76
CA ASP A 125 11.17 -2.96 16.90
C ASP A 125 10.17 -4.14 16.77
N ARG A 126 9.92 -4.62 15.52
CA ARG A 126 8.84 -5.57 15.24
C ARG A 126 9.29 -6.89 14.59
N ILE A 127 10.52 -6.99 14.08
CA ILE A 127 10.95 -8.15 13.26
C ILE A 127 10.84 -9.49 14.00
N TYR A 128 10.99 -9.49 15.33
CA TYR A 128 10.96 -10.69 16.17
C TYR A 128 9.55 -11.14 16.59
N GLU A 129 8.50 -10.46 16.12
CA GLU A 129 7.13 -10.80 16.48
C GLU A 129 6.53 -11.96 15.64
N GLY A 130 7.32 -12.65 14.84
CA GLY A 130 6.89 -13.85 14.10
C GLY A 130 6.03 -13.54 12.87
N TRP A 131 6.47 -12.60 12.04
CA TRP A 131 5.82 -12.28 10.78
C TRP A 131 6.06 -13.37 9.72
N ASP A 132 5.06 -13.65 8.90
CA ASP A 132 5.11 -14.65 7.84
C ASP A 132 5.20 -14.01 6.45
N ALA A 133 4.73 -12.79 6.30
CA ALA A 133 4.78 -12.01 5.06
C ALA A 133 4.87 -10.51 5.37
N ALA A 134 5.26 -9.70 4.38
CA ALA A 134 5.28 -8.26 4.51
C ALA A 134 4.80 -7.53 3.25
N VAL A 135 4.29 -6.30 3.45
CA VAL A 135 4.02 -5.31 2.40
C VAL A 135 4.77 -4.03 2.76
N VAL A 136 5.51 -3.46 1.82
CA VAL A 136 6.30 -2.23 2.03
C VAL A 136 5.95 -1.21 0.96
N PHE A 137 5.55 -0.01 1.40
CA PHE A 137 5.25 1.14 0.55
C PHE A 137 5.83 2.42 1.16
N LEU A 138 7.03 2.79 0.78
CA LEU A 138 7.82 3.91 1.34
C LEU A 138 8.52 4.72 0.24
N GLY A 139 7.82 5.02 -0.85
CA GLY A 139 8.39 5.75 -1.99
C GLY A 139 7.90 7.18 -2.14
N THR A 140 6.75 7.52 -1.59
CA THR A 140 6.08 8.81 -1.81
C THR A 140 6.93 10.00 -1.36
N ASN A 141 7.54 9.90 -0.17
CA ASN A 141 8.33 10.95 0.46
C ASN A 141 9.82 10.84 0.14
N TYR A 142 10.15 10.53 -1.12
CA TYR A 142 11.53 10.39 -1.58
C TYR A 142 12.32 11.71 -1.49
N GLY A 143 13.44 11.67 -0.76
CA GLY A 143 14.30 12.82 -0.48
C GLY A 143 15.33 13.17 -1.56
N GLY A 144 15.25 12.60 -2.78
CA GLY A 144 16.10 12.96 -3.92
C GLY A 144 17.45 12.21 -4.01
N ASN A 145 17.78 11.31 -3.07
CA ASN A 145 19.03 10.53 -3.09
C ASN A 145 18.77 9.06 -3.38
N ALA A 146 18.95 8.64 -4.63
CA ALA A 146 18.69 7.27 -5.07
C ALA A 146 19.57 6.22 -4.37
N LYS A 147 20.83 6.53 -4.08
CA LYS A 147 21.75 5.59 -3.39
C LYS A 147 21.32 5.33 -1.96
N THR A 148 20.93 6.38 -1.23
CA THR A 148 20.40 6.24 0.13
C THR A 148 19.10 5.45 0.11
N TYR A 149 18.19 5.76 -0.82
CA TYR A 149 16.92 5.05 -0.99
C TYR A 149 17.14 3.56 -1.29
N GLU A 150 18.03 3.22 -2.25
CA GLU A 150 18.39 1.83 -2.57
C GLU A 150 19.00 1.10 -1.37
N SER A 151 19.91 1.76 -0.66
CA SER A 151 20.57 1.19 0.53
C SER A 151 19.56 0.86 1.63
N ASP A 152 18.67 1.78 1.96
CA ASP A 152 17.67 1.58 3.01
C ASP A 152 16.62 0.54 2.60
N LEU A 153 16.15 0.57 1.36
CA LEU A 153 15.20 -0.41 0.84
C LEU A 153 15.81 -1.82 0.81
N THR A 154 17.08 -1.94 0.40
CA THR A 154 17.83 -3.20 0.44
C THR A 154 17.96 -3.72 1.87
N ALA A 155 18.26 -2.86 2.84
CA ALA A 155 18.36 -3.25 4.25
C ALA A 155 17.01 -3.76 4.80
N ILE A 156 15.89 -3.11 4.41
CA ILE A 156 14.52 -3.54 4.76
C ILE A 156 14.25 -4.95 4.20
N VAL A 157 14.47 -5.16 2.91
CA VAL A 157 14.22 -6.44 2.24
C VAL A 157 15.09 -7.55 2.81
N THR A 158 16.37 -7.27 3.06
CA THR A 158 17.30 -8.22 3.67
C THR A 158 16.86 -8.63 5.09
N SER A 159 16.36 -7.67 5.87
CA SER A 159 15.84 -7.94 7.21
C SER A 159 14.55 -8.78 7.19
N LEU A 160 13.75 -8.62 6.15
CA LEU A 160 12.53 -9.40 5.95
C LEU A 160 12.79 -10.81 5.42
N ALA A 161 13.90 -11.05 4.71
CA ALA A 161 14.23 -12.36 4.15
C ALA A 161 14.29 -13.46 5.22
N PRO A 162 13.83 -14.69 4.91
CA PRO A 162 13.29 -15.17 3.65
C PRO A 162 11.77 -14.97 3.48
N ARG A 163 11.12 -14.13 4.29
CA ARG A 163 9.68 -13.91 4.26
C ARG A 163 9.25 -13.31 2.93
N PRO A 164 8.21 -13.84 2.27
CA PRO A 164 7.67 -13.25 1.07
C PRO A 164 7.23 -11.80 1.31
N THR A 165 7.67 -10.90 0.45
CA THR A 165 7.52 -9.45 0.62
C THR A 165 6.99 -8.81 -0.64
N ILE A 166 5.92 -8.02 -0.54
CA ILE A 166 5.46 -7.14 -1.61
C ILE A 166 6.15 -5.78 -1.45
N LEU A 167 6.89 -5.33 -2.47
CA LEU A 167 7.27 -3.94 -2.63
C LEU A 167 6.29 -3.26 -3.58
N MET A 168 5.79 -2.08 -3.19
CA MET A 168 4.85 -1.33 -4.02
C MET A 168 5.53 -0.16 -4.69
N THR A 169 5.25 0.06 -5.99
CA THR A 169 5.72 1.25 -6.72
C THR A 169 4.97 2.50 -6.29
N ALA A 170 5.68 3.63 -6.23
CA ALA A 170 5.10 4.93 -5.86
C ALA A 170 4.27 5.51 -7.01
N THR A 171 3.22 6.26 -6.67
CA THR A 171 2.40 7.04 -7.61
C THR A 171 3.26 8.03 -8.41
N LEU A 172 2.98 8.16 -9.70
CA LEU A 172 3.78 8.97 -10.64
C LEU A 172 3.33 10.45 -10.64
N PHE A 173 3.35 11.13 -9.49
CA PHE A 173 2.91 12.51 -9.36
C PHE A 173 4.01 13.56 -9.67
N ARG A 174 5.26 13.12 -9.78
CA ARG A 174 6.43 13.93 -10.20
C ARG A 174 7.50 13.04 -10.84
N ASP A 175 8.36 13.61 -11.66
CA ASP A 175 9.35 12.85 -12.46
C ASP A 175 10.29 11.98 -11.62
N SER A 176 10.68 12.44 -10.43
CA SER A 176 11.55 11.67 -9.54
C SER A 176 10.95 10.33 -9.09
N MET A 177 9.63 10.14 -9.22
CA MET A 177 8.99 8.84 -8.91
C MET A 177 9.35 7.75 -9.91
N LEU A 178 9.72 8.10 -11.13
CA LEU A 178 10.28 7.13 -12.09
C LEU A 178 11.57 6.51 -11.56
N GLN A 179 12.47 7.34 -10.99
CA GLN A 179 13.70 6.86 -10.38
C GLN A 179 13.43 6.00 -9.14
N VAL A 180 12.47 6.40 -8.29
CA VAL A 180 12.04 5.59 -7.13
C VAL A 180 11.56 4.21 -7.57
N ASN A 181 10.69 4.16 -8.58
CA ASN A 181 10.11 2.91 -9.07
C ASN A 181 11.16 2.03 -9.75
N GLU A 182 12.14 2.62 -10.42
CA GLU A 182 13.28 1.87 -10.96
C GLU A 182 14.11 1.22 -9.83
N VAL A 183 14.44 1.96 -8.78
CA VAL A 183 15.16 1.42 -7.61
C VAL A 183 14.37 0.28 -6.96
N ILE A 184 13.05 0.41 -6.81
CA ILE A 184 12.19 -0.65 -6.28
C ILE A 184 12.33 -1.92 -7.12
N ARG A 185 12.28 -1.81 -8.45
CA ARG A 185 12.42 -2.96 -9.35
C ARG A 185 13.82 -3.57 -9.31
N VAL A 186 14.85 -2.74 -9.25
CA VAL A 186 16.24 -3.20 -9.12
C VAL A 186 16.43 -3.96 -7.81
N VAL A 187 15.94 -3.47 -6.68
CA VAL A 187 16.01 -4.17 -5.40
C VAL A 187 15.22 -5.49 -5.46
N ALA A 188 14.01 -5.47 -6.01
CA ALA A 188 13.19 -6.66 -6.14
C ALA A 188 13.88 -7.74 -7.00
N SER A 189 14.49 -7.36 -8.13
CA SER A 189 15.17 -8.32 -9.04
C SER A 189 16.36 -9.05 -8.40
N LYS A 190 16.94 -8.46 -7.35
CA LYS A 190 18.06 -9.05 -6.59
C LYS A 190 17.60 -9.95 -5.43
N ASN A 191 16.30 -10.03 -5.14
CA ASN A 191 15.75 -10.72 -3.96
C ASN A 191 14.57 -11.63 -4.35
N SER A 192 14.79 -12.93 -4.36
CA SER A 192 13.80 -13.93 -4.81
C SER A 192 12.54 -14.03 -3.95
N ASN A 193 12.58 -13.50 -2.71
CA ASN A 193 11.43 -13.41 -1.82
C ASN A 193 10.58 -12.15 -2.04
N VAL A 194 10.90 -11.32 -3.05
CA VAL A 194 10.24 -10.04 -3.31
C VAL A 194 9.39 -10.12 -4.57
N THR A 195 8.15 -9.63 -4.45
CA THR A 195 7.22 -9.38 -5.57
C THR A 195 6.93 -7.88 -5.65
N VAL A 196 6.96 -7.31 -6.84
CA VAL A 196 6.56 -5.91 -7.06
C VAL A 196 5.06 -5.84 -7.37
N LEU A 197 4.35 -4.94 -6.68
CA LEU A 197 2.97 -4.56 -6.99
C LEU A 197 2.97 -3.16 -7.62
N ASP A 198 2.57 -3.06 -8.89
CA ASP A 198 2.66 -1.82 -9.67
C ASP A 198 1.51 -0.86 -9.38
N TRP A 199 1.49 -0.29 -8.17
CA TRP A 199 0.56 0.75 -7.78
C TRP A 199 0.79 2.06 -8.55
N GLY A 200 2.03 2.37 -8.90
CA GLY A 200 2.38 3.57 -9.65
C GLY A 200 1.56 3.70 -10.93
N THR A 201 1.49 2.64 -11.72
CA THR A 201 0.67 2.59 -12.94
C THR A 201 -0.83 2.51 -12.61
N ALA A 202 -1.23 1.65 -11.69
CA ALA A 202 -2.64 1.44 -11.36
C ALA A 202 -3.31 2.71 -10.82
N SER A 203 -2.61 3.48 -10.00
CA SER A 203 -3.11 4.72 -9.38
C SER A 203 -3.46 5.83 -10.38
N MET A 204 -2.87 5.79 -11.59
CA MET A 204 -3.12 6.80 -12.63
C MET A 204 -4.51 6.69 -13.29
N GLN A 205 -5.28 5.66 -13.00
CA GLN A 205 -6.63 5.49 -13.52
C GLN A 205 -7.57 6.58 -12.98
N PRO A 206 -8.53 7.08 -13.80
CA PRO A 206 -9.43 8.15 -13.40
C PRO A 206 -10.20 7.84 -12.12
N GLY A 207 -10.26 8.82 -11.21
CA GLY A 207 -11.05 8.74 -9.98
C GLY A 207 -10.36 8.02 -8.81
N LEU A 208 -9.14 7.49 -8.98
CA LEU A 208 -8.43 6.81 -7.92
C LEU A 208 -7.62 7.73 -7.01
N LEU A 209 -7.18 8.88 -7.50
CA LEU A 209 -6.41 9.85 -6.72
C LEU A 209 -7.19 11.14 -6.49
N ASN A 210 -6.92 11.78 -5.36
CA ASN A 210 -7.39 13.11 -5.03
C ASN A 210 -6.77 14.17 -5.96
N ARG A 211 -7.14 15.42 -5.77
CA ARG A 211 -6.61 16.56 -6.58
C ARG A 211 -5.11 16.73 -6.46
N ASP A 212 -4.51 16.31 -5.36
CA ASP A 212 -3.06 16.33 -5.12
C ASP A 212 -2.30 15.30 -5.97
N LYS A 213 -3.01 14.38 -6.64
CA LYS A 213 -2.46 13.28 -7.45
C LYS A 213 -1.53 12.33 -6.68
N VAL A 214 -1.60 12.33 -5.37
CA VAL A 214 -0.78 11.52 -4.45
C VAL A 214 -1.65 10.57 -3.65
N HIS A 215 -2.59 11.14 -2.89
CA HIS A 215 -3.40 10.37 -1.95
C HIS A 215 -4.62 9.75 -2.63
N PRO A 216 -4.90 8.46 -2.39
CA PRO A 216 -6.06 7.79 -2.94
C PRO A 216 -7.38 8.39 -2.44
N THR A 217 -8.36 8.50 -3.34
CA THR A 217 -9.78 8.69 -2.99
C THR A 217 -10.28 7.47 -2.22
N ASP A 218 -11.53 7.50 -1.74
CA ASP A 218 -12.14 6.31 -1.14
C ASP A 218 -12.19 5.13 -2.13
N ALA A 219 -12.51 5.38 -3.39
CA ALA A 219 -12.46 4.37 -4.44
C ALA A 219 -11.02 3.88 -4.67
N GLY A 220 -10.06 4.82 -4.76
CA GLY A 220 -8.65 4.48 -4.91
C GLY A 220 -8.11 3.64 -3.76
N ARG A 221 -8.49 3.95 -2.52
CA ARG A 221 -8.09 3.19 -1.32
C ARG A 221 -8.62 1.75 -1.36
N GLN A 222 -9.85 1.56 -1.82
CA GLN A 222 -10.42 0.22 -1.98
C GLN A 222 -9.73 -0.57 -3.10
N ILE A 223 -9.40 0.06 -4.24
CA ILE A 223 -8.61 -0.58 -5.31
C ILE A 223 -7.20 -0.93 -4.81
N LEU A 224 -6.56 -0.06 -4.03
CA LEU A 224 -5.25 -0.30 -3.42
C LEU A 224 -5.27 -1.57 -2.54
N VAL A 225 -6.19 -1.64 -1.58
CA VAL A 225 -6.26 -2.81 -0.67
C VAL A 225 -6.70 -4.07 -1.39
N ALA A 226 -7.58 -3.98 -2.40
CA ALA A 226 -7.96 -5.10 -3.24
C ALA A 226 -6.79 -5.63 -4.08
N SER A 227 -5.92 -4.73 -4.57
CA SER A 227 -4.69 -5.11 -5.29
C SER A 227 -3.72 -5.86 -4.37
N ILE A 228 -3.53 -5.38 -3.14
CA ILE A 228 -2.72 -6.05 -2.13
C ILE A 228 -3.32 -7.41 -1.79
N ALA A 229 -4.64 -7.48 -1.56
CA ALA A 229 -5.36 -8.73 -1.27
C ALA A 229 -5.23 -9.75 -2.40
N SER A 230 -5.31 -9.30 -3.66
CA SER A 230 -5.13 -10.15 -4.84
C SER A 230 -3.70 -10.71 -4.93
N ALA A 231 -2.69 -9.89 -4.64
CA ALA A 231 -1.28 -10.30 -4.66
C ALA A 231 -0.92 -11.24 -3.51
N LEU A 232 -1.54 -11.08 -2.35
CA LEU A 232 -1.35 -11.95 -1.18
C LEU A 232 -2.11 -13.27 -1.32
N GLY A 233 -3.36 -13.22 -1.80
CA GLY A 233 -4.28 -14.36 -1.74
C GLY A 233 -4.68 -14.75 -0.32
N THR A 234 -5.25 -15.96 -0.18
CA THR A 234 -5.63 -16.53 1.11
C THR A 234 -4.39 -16.96 1.90
N ALA A 235 -4.37 -16.63 3.19
CA ALA A 235 -3.31 -17.08 4.09
C ALA A 235 -3.31 -18.60 4.23
N PRO A 236 -2.14 -19.25 4.38
CA PRO A 236 -2.04 -20.72 4.47
C PRO A 236 -2.62 -21.26 5.78
N THR A 237 -2.69 -20.42 6.81
CA THR A 237 -3.28 -20.77 8.12
C THR A 237 -4.27 -19.68 8.51
N GLY A 238 -5.32 -20.03 9.22
CA GLY A 238 -6.33 -19.00 9.57
C GLY A 238 -6.89 -19.23 10.91
N PRO A 239 -7.70 -18.41 11.58
CA PRO A 239 -8.39 -17.22 11.08
C PRO A 239 -7.55 -15.93 11.03
N GLY A 240 -8.04 -14.93 10.28
CA GLY A 240 -7.50 -13.59 10.27
C GLY A 240 -7.89 -12.76 11.50
N SER A 241 -7.21 -11.64 11.69
CA SER A 241 -7.56 -10.61 12.68
C SER A 241 -6.81 -9.30 12.43
N CYS A 242 -7.33 -8.20 12.98
CA CYS A 242 -6.61 -6.94 13.06
C CYS A 242 -5.66 -6.96 14.26
N LEU A 243 -4.39 -6.71 14.04
CA LEU A 243 -3.41 -6.57 15.11
C LEU A 243 -3.19 -5.08 15.43
N PRO A 244 -2.83 -4.74 16.67
CA PRO A 244 -2.54 -3.36 17.04
C PRO A 244 -1.29 -2.84 16.31
N SER A 245 -1.36 -1.55 15.87
CA SER A 245 -0.23 -0.80 15.35
C SER A 245 0.55 -0.17 16.51
N LYS A 246 1.87 -0.09 16.39
CA LYS A 246 2.76 0.64 17.30
C LYS A 246 3.05 2.05 16.78
N TYR A 247 3.09 2.20 15.47
CA TYR A 247 3.45 3.45 14.78
C TYR A 247 2.17 4.11 14.27
N THR A 248 1.80 5.21 14.90
CA THR A 248 0.52 5.92 14.66
C THR A 248 0.67 7.44 14.71
N ASP A 249 1.92 7.96 14.70
CA ASP A 249 2.19 9.39 14.74
C ASP A 249 2.16 9.99 13.33
N ASP A 250 1.09 10.72 13.03
CA ASP A 250 0.90 11.41 11.75
C ASP A 250 1.22 12.91 11.85
N SER A 251 1.96 13.36 12.86
CA SER A 251 2.28 14.77 13.11
C SER A 251 3.14 15.43 12.01
N LEU A 252 3.77 14.63 11.12
CA LEU A 252 4.51 15.14 9.96
C LEU A 252 3.62 15.57 8.79
N VAL A 253 2.29 15.45 8.91
CA VAL A 253 1.37 16.05 7.92
C VAL A 253 1.39 17.56 8.15
N LEU A 254 1.97 18.31 7.22
CA LEU A 254 1.84 19.75 7.17
C LEU A 254 0.35 20.09 7.01
N GLU A 255 -0.14 21.09 7.75
CA GLU A 255 -1.56 21.45 7.89
C GLU A 255 -2.32 21.79 6.59
N ASP A 256 -1.66 21.81 5.44
CA ASP A 256 -2.23 22.18 4.13
C ASP A 256 -3.20 21.16 3.50
N THR A 257 -3.46 20.01 4.13
CA THR A 257 -4.32 18.96 3.57
C THR A 257 -5.60 18.69 4.37
N MET A 258 -5.91 19.50 5.37
CA MET A 258 -7.20 19.38 6.06
C MET A 258 -8.31 19.88 5.13
N PRO A 259 -9.36 19.08 4.84
CA PRO A 259 -10.53 19.61 4.15
C PRO A 259 -11.13 20.70 5.01
N THR A 260 -11.10 21.94 4.53
CA THR A 260 -11.85 23.05 5.13
C THR A 260 -13.31 22.66 5.09
N THR A 261 -13.85 22.24 6.22
CA THR A 261 -15.30 22.12 6.40
C THR A 261 -15.83 23.54 6.36
N THR A 262 -16.32 23.96 5.22
CA THR A 262 -17.08 25.22 5.08
C THR A 262 -18.35 25.03 5.89
N ILE A 263 -18.36 25.57 7.12
CA ILE A 263 -19.59 25.73 7.86
C ILE A 263 -20.32 26.87 7.16
N ASP A 264 -21.39 26.58 6.47
CA ASP A 264 -22.33 27.59 5.95
C ASP A 264 -22.87 28.40 7.13
N ALA A 265 -22.32 29.59 7.30
CA ALA A 265 -22.78 30.57 8.27
C ALA A 265 -24.06 31.24 7.69
N ASN A 266 -25.19 30.58 7.83
CA ASN A 266 -26.49 31.24 7.65
C ASN A 266 -27.47 30.78 8.73
N GLN A 267 -27.23 31.24 9.95
CA GLN A 267 -28.28 31.46 10.96
C GLN A 267 -27.89 32.65 11.85
N SER A 268 -28.52 33.76 11.53
CA SER A 268 -28.60 34.95 12.36
C SER A 268 -29.41 34.63 13.64
N THR A 269 -28.85 34.81 14.81
CA THR A 269 -29.57 35.31 15.99
C THR A 269 -28.58 35.98 16.94
N ASP A 270 -28.82 37.23 17.12
CA ASP A 270 -28.45 38.23 18.10
C ASP A 270 -28.14 37.66 19.51
N SER A 271 -26.94 37.91 20.03
CA SER A 271 -26.66 37.99 21.46
C SER A 271 -25.33 38.69 21.71
N THR A 272 -25.41 39.91 22.15
CA THR A 272 -24.34 40.79 22.61
C THR A 272 -23.69 40.24 23.89
N VAL A 273 -22.40 39.82 23.79
CA VAL A 273 -21.56 39.66 25.00
C VAL A 273 -20.21 40.33 24.73
N ALA A 274 -19.93 41.36 25.51
CA ALA A 274 -18.65 42.05 25.50
C ALA A 274 -17.56 41.16 26.11
N THR A 275 -16.49 40.87 25.35
CA THR A 275 -15.32 40.20 25.87
C THR A 275 -14.07 41.06 25.69
N THR A 276 -13.46 41.36 26.80
CA THR A 276 -12.26 42.16 27.03
C THR A 276 -11.05 41.45 26.41
N ILE A 277 -10.27 42.15 25.58
CA ILE A 277 -9.04 41.66 24.94
C ILE A 277 -7.88 41.80 25.93
N PRO A 278 -7.08 40.75 26.21
CA PRO A 278 -5.82 40.90 26.91
C PRO A 278 -4.70 41.29 25.91
N LYS A 279 -3.93 42.28 26.34
CA LYS A 279 -2.80 42.94 25.67
C LYS A 279 -1.65 41.95 25.45
N ALA A 280 -1.20 41.82 24.22
CA ALA A 280 -0.04 40.98 23.84
C ALA A 280 1.27 41.53 24.44
N THR A 281 2.02 40.67 25.12
CA THR A 281 3.37 40.92 25.61
C THR A 281 4.38 40.50 24.55
N THR A 282 5.14 41.47 24.02
CA THR A 282 6.22 41.24 23.04
C THR A 282 7.44 40.66 23.76
N THR A 283 7.79 39.43 23.47
CA THR A 283 9.06 38.81 23.92
C THR A 283 10.11 38.95 22.82
N THR A 284 11.16 39.71 23.12
CA THR A 284 12.33 39.91 22.24
C THR A 284 13.21 38.68 22.28
N VAL A 285 13.40 38.01 21.14
CA VAL A 285 14.31 36.89 21.01
C VAL A 285 15.70 37.39 20.60
N SER A 286 16.72 37.09 21.42
CA SER A 286 18.13 37.40 21.20
C SER A 286 18.73 36.47 20.17
N SER A 287 19.56 37.00 19.26
CA SER A 287 20.27 36.29 18.19
C SER A 287 21.25 35.24 18.73
N PRO A 288 21.43 34.08 18.03
CA PRO A 288 22.39 33.06 18.46
C PRO A 288 23.83 33.43 18.09
N THR A 289 24.73 33.11 19.02
CA THR A 289 26.18 33.25 18.94
C THR A 289 26.76 32.25 17.95
N THR A 290 27.62 32.73 17.05
CA THR A 290 28.40 31.98 16.05
C THR A 290 29.37 31.05 16.77
N ILE A 291 29.24 29.72 16.58
CA ILE A 291 30.20 28.72 17.05
C ILE A 291 31.14 28.37 15.88
N SER A 292 32.45 28.55 16.08
CA SER A 292 33.54 28.24 15.13
C SER A 292 33.66 26.71 14.94
N ALA A 293 33.84 26.27 13.70
CA ALA A 293 34.05 24.88 13.31
C ALA A 293 35.42 24.34 13.80
N PRO A 294 35.53 23.09 14.23
CA PRO A 294 36.81 22.47 14.55
C PRO A 294 37.57 22.05 13.28
N THR A 295 38.85 22.31 13.30
CA THR A 295 39.84 21.95 12.26
C THR A 295 40.11 20.45 12.30
N ILE A 296 39.95 19.77 11.15
CA ILE A 296 40.23 18.34 10.98
C ILE A 296 41.71 18.18 10.62
N PRO A 297 42.51 17.31 11.28
CA PRO A 297 43.86 17.01 10.88
C PRO A 297 43.92 16.10 9.64
N ALA A 298 44.91 16.37 8.77
CA ALA A 298 45.16 15.64 7.53
C ALA A 298 45.50 14.15 7.79
N VAL A 299 44.84 13.25 7.06
CA VAL A 299 45.13 11.82 7.06
C VAL A 299 46.22 11.54 6.01
N ASN A 300 47.35 10.98 6.45
CA ASN A 300 48.42 10.48 5.59
C ASN A 300 47.96 9.27 4.77
N THR A 301 47.98 9.38 3.47
CA THR A 301 47.73 8.29 2.52
C THR A 301 49.04 7.50 2.30
N THR A 302 49.12 6.29 2.83
CA THR A 302 50.20 5.34 2.49
C THR A 302 49.81 4.56 1.25
N THR A 303 50.52 4.79 0.15
CA THR A 303 50.36 4.08 -1.13
C THR A 303 51.02 2.71 -1.03
N VAL A 304 50.22 1.62 -1.15
CA VAL A 304 50.72 0.25 -1.26
C VAL A 304 50.83 -0.10 -2.75
N ALA A 305 52.03 -0.53 -3.17
CA ALA A 305 52.34 -0.99 -4.52
C ALA A 305 51.71 -2.36 -4.83
N PRO A 306 51.34 -2.68 -6.08
CA PRO A 306 50.75 -3.96 -6.43
C PRO A 306 51.83 -5.04 -6.56
N SER A 307 51.56 -6.21 -5.93
CA SER A 307 52.36 -7.43 -6.07
C SER A 307 52.00 -8.14 -7.40
N THR A 308 52.98 -8.35 -8.24
CA THR A 308 52.89 -9.20 -9.45
C THR A 308 52.97 -10.68 -9.07
N THR A 309 51.89 -11.43 -9.39
CA THR A 309 51.91 -12.90 -9.28
C THR A 309 52.29 -13.49 -10.64
N SER A 310 53.41 -14.20 -10.68
CA SER A 310 53.96 -14.93 -11.83
C SER A 310 53.17 -16.22 -12.04
N THR A 311 52.71 -16.45 -13.27
CA THR A 311 52.09 -17.71 -13.72
C THR A 311 53.18 -18.70 -14.07
N LEU A 312 53.18 -19.89 -13.48
CA LEU A 312 53.96 -21.05 -13.92
C LEU A 312 53.01 -22.04 -14.58
N ALA A 313 53.28 -22.32 -15.88
CA ALA A 313 52.70 -23.36 -16.66
C ALA A 313 53.24 -24.75 -16.28
N ARG A 314 52.34 -25.72 -16.18
CA ARG A 314 52.57 -27.14 -16.56
C ARG A 314 51.21 -27.81 -16.83
#